data_26247ac2f4cd6c2547910919b95bfd3e
#
_entry.id   26247ac2f4cd6c2547910919b95bfd3e
#
_cell.length_a   1.000
_cell.length_b   1.000
_cell.length_c   1.000
_cell.angle_alpha   90.00
_cell.angle_beta   90.00
_cell.angle_gamma   90.00
#
_symmetry.space_group_name_H-M   'P 1'
#
loop_
_entity.id
_entity.type
_entity.pdbx_description
1 polymer ?
#
loop_
_entity_poly.entity_id
_entity_poly.type
_entity_poly.pdbx_seq_one_letter_code
_entity_poly.pdbx_strand_id
1 'polypeptide(L)'
;MKNILKTLIDYSLFEKYDKDYFINNKILPLFENDISIKMAVCKNSKLETIKNDFNKVISFLEIDELELLFMISHIDQKTLLYSMALKAISQNSFEKYVDKFLQELLSFSINLRASDIHIEQYKDVILFKFRIDGRLKTFFAFYSEFFKLISSYIKLISTLDMTQIRLPQDGRFALNIEDKKYDFRVSTMPTLEAESIVLRILDNKNINKNLQTLGISSNLFEILTQALKLTQGLILISGPTGSGKTTTLYS
;
A
#
# COMPACT_ATOMS: atom_id res chain seq x y z
N MET A 1 -1.55 -24.36 -3.35
CA MET A 1 -2.25 -23.11 -3.71
C MET A 1 -1.39 -22.33 -4.69
N LYS A 2 -1.85 -22.09 -5.91
CA LYS A 2 -1.17 -21.17 -6.84
C LYS A 2 -1.36 -19.76 -6.31
N ASN A 3 -0.26 -19.10 -6.02
CA ASN A 3 -0.25 -17.78 -5.39
C ASN A 3 -0.69 -16.74 -6.44
N ILE A 4 -1.96 -16.34 -6.43
CA ILE A 4 -2.51 -15.31 -7.33
C ILE A 4 -1.81 -13.95 -7.13
N LEU A 5 -1.18 -13.77 -5.96
CA LEU A 5 -0.43 -12.58 -5.59
C LEU A 5 0.72 -12.24 -6.56
N LYS A 6 1.07 -13.19 -7.44
CA LYS A 6 2.08 -13.03 -8.51
C LYS A 6 1.46 -13.06 -9.90
N THR A 7 0.15 -12.92 -10.02
CA THR A 7 -0.55 -12.90 -11.31
C THR A 7 -0.89 -11.46 -11.65
N LEU A 8 -0.55 -11.06 -12.85
CA LEU A 8 -0.94 -9.77 -13.39
C LEU A 8 -2.47 -9.71 -13.49
N ILE A 9 -3.04 -8.57 -13.10
CA ILE A 9 -4.46 -8.28 -13.20
C ILE A 9 -4.62 -7.09 -14.14
N ASP A 10 -5.40 -7.29 -15.18
CA ASP A 10 -5.74 -6.22 -16.12
C ASP A 10 -6.96 -5.46 -15.61
N TYR A 11 -6.73 -4.38 -14.89
CA TYR A 11 -7.81 -3.55 -14.34
C TYR A 11 -8.58 -2.76 -15.40
N SER A 12 -8.12 -2.68 -16.66
CA SER A 12 -8.89 -2.07 -17.75
C SER A 12 -10.17 -2.85 -18.06
N LEU A 13 -10.22 -4.13 -17.66
CA LEU A 13 -11.42 -4.97 -17.83
C LEU A 13 -12.62 -4.46 -16.99
N PHE A 14 -12.37 -3.72 -15.90
CA PHE A 14 -13.44 -3.09 -15.13
C PHE A 14 -13.98 -1.79 -15.76
N GLU A 15 -13.27 -1.22 -16.73
CA GLU A 15 -13.80 -0.14 -17.59
C GLU A 15 -14.58 -0.71 -18.77
N LYS A 16 -14.20 -1.90 -19.25
CA LYS A 16 -14.82 -2.59 -20.38
C LYS A 16 -16.12 -3.29 -20.01
N TYR A 17 -16.19 -3.85 -18.81
CA TYR A 17 -17.30 -4.62 -18.29
C TYR A 17 -17.86 -3.96 -17.03
N ASP A 18 -19.14 -4.23 -16.72
CA ASP A 18 -19.77 -3.74 -15.52
C ASP A 18 -19.05 -4.26 -14.25
N LYS A 19 -18.47 -3.35 -13.48
CA LYS A 19 -17.77 -3.67 -12.23
C LYS A 19 -18.69 -4.31 -11.19
N ASP A 20 -19.96 -3.88 -11.13
CA ASP A 20 -20.93 -4.40 -10.15
C ASP A 20 -21.28 -5.86 -10.44
N TYR A 21 -21.24 -6.26 -11.72
CA TYR A 21 -21.36 -7.66 -12.10
C TYR A 21 -20.27 -8.52 -11.45
N PHE A 22 -19.03 -8.10 -11.51
CA PHE A 22 -17.89 -8.84 -10.94
C PHE A 22 -17.94 -8.88 -9.40
N ILE A 23 -18.29 -7.76 -8.77
CA ILE A 23 -18.41 -7.66 -7.30
C ILE A 23 -19.52 -8.58 -6.81
N ASN A 24 -20.70 -8.50 -7.39
CA ASN A 24 -21.89 -9.25 -6.96
C ASN A 24 -21.74 -10.77 -7.16
N ASN A 25 -21.00 -11.19 -8.18
CA ASN A 25 -20.74 -12.60 -8.48
C ASN A 25 -19.48 -13.13 -7.81
N LYS A 26 -18.72 -12.29 -7.09
CA LYS A 26 -17.42 -12.63 -6.47
C LYS A 26 -16.43 -13.20 -7.48
N ILE A 27 -16.14 -12.41 -8.52
CA ILE A 27 -15.25 -12.77 -9.61
C ILE A 27 -14.24 -11.67 -9.81
N LEU A 28 -12.99 -12.03 -10.12
CA LEU A 28 -11.96 -11.08 -10.49
C LEU A 28 -11.45 -11.42 -11.89
N PRO A 29 -11.70 -10.60 -12.92
CA PRO A 29 -11.10 -10.79 -14.23
C PRO A 29 -9.59 -10.56 -14.13
N LEU A 30 -8.80 -11.48 -14.65
CA LEU A 30 -7.34 -11.42 -14.58
C LEU A 30 -6.73 -10.93 -15.89
N PHE A 31 -7.19 -11.53 -16.98
CA PHE A 31 -6.65 -11.27 -18.31
C PHE A 31 -7.67 -11.66 -19.38
N GLU A 32 -7.71 -10.92 -20.48
CA GLU A 32 -8.54 -11.19 -21.65
C GLU A 32 -7.72 -11.08 -22.93
N ASN A 33 -8.01 -11.97 -23.88
CA ASN A 33 -7.58 -11.86 -25.27
C ASN A 33 -8.78 -12.06 -26.21
N ASP A 34 -8.56 -12.13 -27.52
CA ASP A 34 -9.64 -12.25 -28.51
C ASP A 34 -10.48 -13.52 -28.33
N ILE A 35 -9.90 -14.59 -27.83
CA ILE A 35 -10.50 -15.93 -27.77
C ILE A 35 -10.95 -16.30 -26.35
N SER A 36 -10.24 -15.85 -25.33
CA SER A 36 -10.44 -16.32 -23.97
C SER A 36 -10.36 -15.21 -22.93
N ILE A 37 -11.03 -15.45 -21.81
CA ILE A 37 -10.92 -14.63 -20.59
C ILE A 37 -10.57 -15.53 -19.40
N LYS A 38 -9.60 -15.11 -18.60
CA LYS A 38 -9.21 -15.79 -17.36
C LYS A 38 -9.73 -15.03 -16.16
N MET A 39 -10.38 -15.73 -15.25
CA MET A 39 -11.01 -15.15 -14.07
C MET A 39 -10.57 -15.87 -12.79
N ALA A 40 -10.33 -15.13 -11.73
CA ALA A 40 -10.21 -15.71 -10.39
C ALA A 40 -11.59 -15.80 -9.74
N VAL A 41 -11.83 -16.91 -9.06
CA VAL A 41 -13.10 -17.26 -8.42
C VAL A 41 -12.85 -17.91 -7.07
N CYS A 42 -13.84 -17.92 -6.18
CA CYS A 42 -13.83 -18.67 -4.94
C CYS A 42 -14.98 -19.70 -4.93
N LYS A 43 -15.05 -20.51 -3.89
CA LYS A 43 -16.10 -21.55 -3.76
C LYS A 43 -17.52 -20.98 -3.80
N ASN A 44 -17.69 -19.74 -3.39
CA ASN A 44 -18.98 -19.04 -3.33
C ASN A 44 -19.25 -18.15 -4.56
N SER A 45 -18.45 -18.25 -5.61
CA SER A 45 -18.69 -17.53 -6.88
C SER A 45 -19.83 -18.16 -7.67
N LYS A 46 -20.67 -17.32 -8.28
CA LYS A 46 -21.83 -17.77 -9.07
C LYS A 46 -21.38 -18.12 -10.49
N LEU A 47 -20.85 -19.32 -10.72
CA LEU A 47 -20.22 -19.72 -11.98
C LEU A 47 -21.22 -20.00 -13.12
N GLU A 48 -22.46 -20.40 -12.82
CA GLU A 48 -23.46 -20.76 -13.84
C GLU A 48 -23.91 -19.57 -14.68
N THR A 49 -24.01 -18.39 -14.06
CA THR A 49 -24.33 -17.15 -14.75
C THR A 49 -23.22 -16.67 -15.67
N ILE A 50 -21.96 -16.92 -15.29
CA ILE A 50 -20.78 -16.41 -16.00
C ILE A 50 -20.60 -17.02 -17.38
N LYS A 51 -20.86 -18.32 -17.55
CA LYS A 51 -20.60 -19.04 -18.80
C LYS A 51 -21.47 -18.54 -19.96
N ASN A 52 -22.60 -17.95 -19.66
CA ASN A 52 -23.55 -17.46 -20.65
C ASN A 52 -23.34 -15.99 -21.03
N ASP A 53 -22.62 -15.22 -20.21
CA ASP A 53 -22.51 -13.77 -20.36
C ASP A 53 -21.32 -13.32 -21.22
N PHE A 54 -20.40 -14.23 -21.53
CA PHE A 54 -19.21 -13.95 -22.33
C PHE A 54 -19.11 -14.85 -23.54
N ASN A 55 -19.02 -14.27 -24.74
CA ASN A 55 -18.81 -15.00 -26.00
C ASN A 55 -17.35 -15.45 -26.18
N LYS A 56 -16.71 -15.92 -25.10
CA LYS A 56 -15.30 -16.33 -25.07
C LYS A 56 -15.12 -17.60 -24.26
N VAL A 57 -14.02 -18.28 -24.48
CA VAL A 57 -13.62 -19.41 -23.64
C VAL A 57 -13.19 -18.88 -22.28
N ILE A 58 -13.87 -19.33 -21.23
CA ILE A 58 -13.61 -18.90 -19.87
C ILE A 58 -12.75 -19.93 -19.14
N SER A 59 -11.66 -19.49 -18.57
CA SER A 59 -10.82 -20.30 -17.66
C SER A 59 -10.86 -19.72 -16.24
N PHE A 60 -10.98 -20.60 -15.24
CA PHE A 60 -11.06 -20.21 -13.85
C PHE A 60 -9.79 -20.55 -13.08
N LEU A 61 -9.42 -19.65 -12.17
CA LEU A 61 -8.41 -19.87 -11.14
C LEU A 61 -9.10 -19.77 -9.76
N GLU A 62 -9.20 -20.90 -9.06
CA GLU A 62 -9.78 -20.91 -7.71
C GLU A 62 -8.79 -20.35 -6.69
N ILE A 63 -9.25 -19.42 -5.86
CA ILE A 63 -8.49 -18.76 -4.79
C ILE A 63 -9.30 -18.69 -3.49
N ASP A 64 -8.64 -18.31 -2.41
CA ASP A 64 -9.30 -18.06 -1.12
C ASP A 64 -10.30 -16.90 -1.21
N GLU A 65 -11.46 -17.03 -0.56
CA GLU A 65 -12.54 -16.04 -0.63
C GLU A 65 -12.12 -14.70 -0.02
N LEU A 66 -11.39 -14.70 1.11
CA LEU A 66 -10.95 -13.46 1.74
C LEU A 66 -9.91 -12.73 0.87
N GLU A 67 -9.04 -13.49 0.20
CA GLU A 67 -8.09 -12.95 -0.77
C GLU A 67 -8.83 -12.35 -1.97
N LEU A 68 -9.81 -13.06 -2.53
CA LEU A 68 -10.62 -12.58 -3.64
C LEU A 68 -11.36 -11.29 -3.29
N LEU A 69 -12.05 -11.26 -2.14
CA LEU A 69 -12.80 -10.09 -1.68
C LEU A 69 -11.89 -8.87 -1.46
N PHE A 70 -10.71 -9.08 -0.92
CA PHE A 70 -9.73 -8.00 -0.79
C PHE A 70 -9.22 -7.50 -2.15
N MET A 71 -9.03 -8.39 -3.13
CA MET A 71 -8.59 -8.01 -4.47
C MET A 71 -9.69 -7.29 -5.26
N ILE A 72 -10.97 -7.67 -5.08
CA ILE A 72 -12.12 -6.98 -5.67
C ILE A 72 -12.40 -5.63 -4.96
N SER A 73 -12.04 -5.52 -3.68
CA SER A 73 -12.27 -4.28 -2.96
C SER A 73 -11.50 -3.11 -3.60
N HIS A 74 -12.08 -1.93 -3.53
CA HIS A 74 -11.45 -0.69 -4.00
C HIS A 74 -11.04 -0.71 -5.49
N ILE A 75 -11.88 -1.30 -6.35
CA ILE A 75 -11.63 -1.42 -7.78
C ILE A 75 -11.38 -0.06 -8.42
N ASP A 76 -12.16 0.97 -8.08
CA ASP A 76 -12.02 2.31 -8.67
C ASP A 76 -10.60 2.88 -8.43
N GLN A 77 -10.07 2.75 -7.22
CA GLN A 77 -8.69 3.15 -6.92
C GLN A 77 -7.65 2.35 -7.68
N LYS A 78 -7.85 1.04 -7.77
CA LYS A 78 -6.93 0.15 -8.49
C LYS A 78 -6.93 0.44 -9.99
N THR A 79 -8.10 0.69 -10.59
CA THR A 79 -8.23 1.08 -12.00
C THR A 79 -7.57 2.43 -12.26
N LEU A 80 -7.76 3.40 -11.35
CA LEU A 80 -7.09 4.71 -11.45
C LEU A 80 -5.56 4.55 -11.41
N LEU A 81 -5.01 3.81 -10.43
CA LEU A 81 -3.58 3.53 -10.33
C LEU A 81 -3.06 2.80 -11.56
N TYR A 82 -3.82 1.82 -12.08
CA TYR A 82 -3.47 1.08 -13.28
C TYR A 82 -3.35 2.01 -14.50
N SER A 83 -4.33 2.88 -14.71
CA SER A 83 -4.32 3.85 -15.81
C SER A 83 -3.15 4.84 -15.72
N MET A 84 -2.81 5.31 -14.51
CA MET A 84 -1.65 6.19 -14.28
C MET A 84 -0.33 5.48 -14.57
N ALA A 85 -0.18 4.23 -14.13
CA ALA A 85 1.02 3.44 -14.37
C ALA A 85 1.21 3.13 -15.88
N LEU A 86 0.14 2.80 -16.62
CA LEU A 86 0.19 2.64 -18.09
C LEU A 86 0.62 3.92 -18.77
N LYS A 87 0.06 5.07 -18.40
CA LYS A 87 0.45 6.38 -18.95
C LYS A 87 1.90 6.72 -18.65
N ALA A 88 2.41 6.36 -17.47
CA ALA A 88 3.81 6.58 -17.12
C ALA A 88 4.78 5.76 -17.99
N ILE A 89 4.40 4.54 -18.38
CA ILE A 89 5.22 3.69 -19.27
C ILE A 89 5.14 4.20 -20.72
N SER A 90 3.95 4.61 -21.18
CA SER A 90 3.71 4.90 -22.60
C SER A 90 4.05 6.32 -23.04
N GLN A 91 4.24 7.29 -22.14
CA GLN A 91 4.37 8.69 -22.45
C GLN A 91 5.73 9.30 -22.04
N ASN A 92 6.22 10.28 -22.83
CA ASN A 92 7.47 11.00 -22.55
C ASN A 92 7.45 11.86 -21.27
N SER A 93 6.29 12.08 -20.66
CA SER A 93 6.12 12.83 -19.40
C SER A 93 5.90 11.93 -18.20
N PHE A 94 6.72 10.89 -18.09
CA PHE A 94 6.59 9.85 -17.07
C PHE A 94 6.60 10.40 -15.64
N GLU A 95 7.43 11.41 -15.33
CA GLU A 95 7.55 12.00 -13.98
C GLU A 95 6.20 12.46 -13.43
N LYS A 96 5.40 13.16 -14.23
CA LYS A 96 4.09 13.65 -13.82
C LYS A 96 3.12 12.53 -13.46
N TYR A 97 3.16 11.41 -14.19
CA TYR A 97 2.27 10.29 -13.92
C TYR A 97 2.75 9.42 -12.78
N VAL A 98 4.07 9.28 -12.60
CA VAL A 98 4.66 8.57 -11.46
C VAL A 98 4.42 9.34 -10.16
N ASP A 99 4.56 10.68 -10.18
CA ASP A 99 4.24 11.53 -9.04
C ASP A 99 2.77 11.38 -8.62
N LYS A 100 1.83 11.53 -9.57
CA LYS A 100 0.41 11.34 -9.30
C LYS A 100 0.08 9.93 -8.79
N PHE A 101 0.68 8.91 -9.41
CA PHE A 101 0.53 7.53 -8.95
C PHE A 101 0.97 7.37 -7.49
N LEU A 102 2.14 7.91 -7.14
CA LEU A 102 2.66 7.82 -5.78
C LEU A 102 1.76 8.58 -4.80
N GLN A 103 1.31 9.78 -5.13
CA GLN A 103 0.40 10.56 -4.28
C GLN A 103 -0.91 9.81 -4.02
N GLU A 104 -1.55 9.25 -5.06
CA GLU A 104 -2.78 8.45 -4.92
C GLU A 104 -2.54 7.18 -4.10
N LEU A 105 -1.43 6.46 -4.35
CA LEU A 105 -1.06 5.27 -3.59
C LEU A 105 -0.89 5.58 -2.11
N LEU A 106 -0.21 6.69 -1.79
CA LEU A 106 0.03 7.13 -0.42
C LEU A 106 -1.26 7.61 0.26
N SER A 107 -2.06 8.46 -0.40
CA SER A 107 -3.37 8.91 0.11
C SER A 107 -4.25 7.71 0.45
N PHE A 108 -4.34 6.77 -0.46
CA PHE A 108 -5.15 5.59 -0.27
C PHE A 108 -4.64 4.69 0.88
N SER A 109 -3.32 4.50 0.98
CA SER A 109 -2.71 3.72 2.07
C SER A 109 -2.96 4.35 3.45
N ILE A 110 -2.92 5.68 3.54
CA ILE A 110 -3.22 6.44 4.77
C ILE A 110 -4.70 6.26 5.15
N ASN A 111 -5.61 6.35 4.18
CA ASN A 111 -7.04 6.16 4.42
C ASN A 111 -7.36 4.74 4.92
N LEU A 112 -6.61 3.74 4.48
CA LEU A 112 -6.67 2.36 4.99
C LEU A 112 -5.91 2.14 6.32
N ARG A 113 -5.32 3.18 6.90
CA ARG A 113 -4.50 3.12 8.12
C ARG A 113 -3.32 2.14 8.00
N ALA A 114 -2.73 2.05 6.82
CA ALA A 114 -1.54 1.26 6.63
C ALA A 114 -0.36 1.86 7.41
N SER A 115 0.45 1.02 8.05
CA SER A 115 1.71 1.44 8.70
C SER A 115 2.88 1.47 7.73
N ASP A 116 2.90 0.53 6.77
CA ASP A 116 3.99 0.39 5.80
C ASP A 116 3.42 0.03 4.42
N ILE A 117 4.10 0.50 3.38
CA ILE A 117 3.89 0.11 1.98
C ILE A 117 5.14 -0.61 1.52
N HIS A 118 4.99 -1.82 1.02
CA HIS A 118 6.06 -2.60 0.41
C HIS A 118 5.87 -2.64 -1.10
N ILE A 119 6.91 -2.31 -1.83
CA ILE A 119 6.96 -2.35 -3.30
C ILE A 119 8.03 -3.36 -3.68
N GLU A 120 7.62 -4.47 -4.25
CA GLU A 120 8.48 -5.62 -4.53
C GLU A 120 8.32 -6.08 -5.97
N GLN A 121 9.43 -6.31 -6.66
CA GLN A 121 9.43 -6.89 -8.00
C GLN A 121 9.61 -8.41 -7.93
N TYR A 122 8.79 -9.13 -8.71
CA TYR A 122 8.88 -10.56 -8.92
C TYR A 122 8.79 -10.85 -10.42
N LYS A 123 9.90 -11.20 -11.06
CA LYS A 123 9.96 -11.47 -12.50
C LYS A 123 9.23 -10.39 -13.30
N ASP A 124 8.05 -10.72 -13.82
CA ASP A 124 7.27 -9.89 -14.73
C ASP A 124 6.24 -8.98 -14.02
N VAL A 125 6.17 -9.03 -12.69
CA VAL A 125 5.19 -8.26 -11.91
C VAL A 125 5.85 -7.47 -10.78
N ILE A 126 5.30 -6.29 -10.50
CA ILE A 126 5.54 -5.49 -9.31
C ILE A 126 4.32 -5.61 -8.40
N LEU A 127 4.55 -5.82 -7.11
CA LEU A 127 3.51 -5.92 -6.09
C LEU A 127 3.59 -4.74 -5.13
N PHE A 128 2.46 -4.09 -4.95
CA PHE A 128 2.26 -3.07 -3.92
C PHE A 128 1.49 -3.71 -2.77
N LYS A 129 2.13 -3.81 -1.62
CA LYS A 129 1.56 -4.46 -0.43
C LYS A 129 1.43 -3.45 0.70
N PHE A 130 0.31 -3.48 1.40
CA PHE A 130 0.07 -2.64 2.56
C PHE A 130 0.09 -3.47 3.84
N ARG A 131 0.75 -2.94 4.87
CA ARG A 131 0.65 -3.49 6.23
C ARG A 131 -0.50 -2.80 6.95
N ILE A 132 -1.59 -3.53 7.16
CA ILE A 132 -2.80 -3.06 7.86
C ILE A 132 -3.03 -3.97 9.06
N ASP A 133 -3.15 -3.39 10.26
CA ASP A 133 -3.32 -4.12 11.52
C ASP A 133 -2.26 -5.23 11.71
N GLY A 134 -1.00 -4.93 11.39
CA GLY A 134 0.13 -5.84 11.48
C GLY A 134 0.23 -6.88 10.36
N ARG A 135 -0.78 -7.04 9.51
CA ARG A 135 -0.82 -8.02 8.41
C ARG A 135 -0.46 -7.37 7.08
N LEU A 136 0.46 -8.01 6.35
CA LEU A 136 0.85 -7.58 5.01
C LEU A 136 -0.10 -8.19 3.98
N LYS A 137 -0.78 -7.33 3.19
CA LYS A 137 -1.73 -7.73 2.14
C LYS A 137 -1.33 -7.12 0.81
N THR A 138 -1.37 -7.89 -0.28
CA THR A 138 -1.16 -7.36 -1.63
C THR A 138 -2.37 -6.54 -2.03
N PHE A 139 -2.15 -5.28 -2.29
CA PHE A 139 -3.19 -4.34 -2.68
C PHE A 139 -3.33 -4.24 -4.20
N PHE A 140 -2.19 -4.11 -4.89
CA PHE A 140 -2.14 -3.85 -6.33
C PHE A 140 -0.97 -4.60 -6.95
N ALA A 141 -1.14 -5.08 -8.19
CA ALA A 141 -0.10 -5.72 -9.01
C ALA A 141 -0.07 -5.06 -10.38
N PHE A 142 1.13 -4.88 -10.93
CA PHE A 142 1.33 -4.25 -12.22
C PHE A 142 2.53 -4.84 -12.96
N TYR A 143 2.77 -4.43 -14.21
CA TYR A 143 3.92 -4.85 -15.00
C TYR A 143 5.25 -4.40 -14.39
N SER A 144 6.26 -5.26 -14.45
CA SER A 144 7.58 -5.01 -13.83
C SER A 144 8.31 -3.81 -14.44
N GLU A 145 8.01 -3.43 -15.68
CA GLU A 145 8.58 -2.25 -16.36
C GLU A 145 8.34 -0.95 -15.58
N PHE A 146 7.25 -0.89 -14.84
CA PHE A 146 6.94 0.28 -14.00
C PHE A 146 7.86 0.39 -12.78
N PHE A 147 8.52 -0.71 -12.34
CA PHE A 147 9.36 -0.71 -11.15
C PHE A 147 10.50 0.31 -11.24
N LYS A 148 11.20 0.34 -12.38
CA LYS A 148 12.32 1.28 -12.56
C LYS A 148 11.88 2.73 -12.44
N LEU A 149 10.70 3.08 -12.96
CA LEU A 149 10.17 4.44 -12.91
C LEU A 149 9.83 4.84 -11.47
N ILE A 150 9.05 4.01 -10.78
CA ILE A 150 8.61 4.30 -9.40
C ILE A 150 9.78 4.25 -8.40
N SER A 151 10.73 3.32 -8.57
CA SER A 151 11.92 3.22 -7.73
C SER A 151 12.80 4.47 -7.87
N SER A 152 13.12 4.87 -9.11
CA SER A 152 13.91 6.07 -9.37
C SER A 152 13.25 7.32 -8.80
N TYR A 153 11.93 7.45 -8.96
CA TYR A 153 11.20 8.61 -8.43
C TYR A 153 11.21 8.64 -6.90
N ILE A 154 10.96 7.51 -6.23
CA ILE A 154 11.02 7.43 -4.77
C ILE A 154 12.43 7.76 -4.26
N LYS A 155 13.47 7.25 -4.90
CA LYS A 155 14.86 7.58 -4.55
C LYS A 155 15.15 9.06 -4.73
N LEU A 156 14.70 9.66 -5.82
CA LEU A 156 14.86 11.09 -6.10
C LEU A 156 14.27 11.96 -4.99
N ILE A 157 13.00 11.77 -4.64
CA ILE A 157 12.33 12.58 -3.60
C ILE A 157 12.84 12.30 -2.20
N SER A 158 13.50 11.15 -1.98
CA SER A 158 14.10 10.74 -0.70
C SER A 158 15.58 11.10 -0.58
N THR A 159 16.15 11.78 -1.59
CA THR A 159 17.58 12.13 -1.68
C THR A 159 18.52 10.92 -1.62
N LEU A 160 18.08 9.79 -2.20
CA LEU A 160 18.86 8.56 -2.32
C LEU A 160 19.57 8.49 -3.67
N ASP A 161 20.61 7.68 -3.77
CA ASP A 161 21.33 7.44 -5.02
C ASP A 161 20.50 6.54 -5.95
N MET A 162 20.04 7.10 -7.07
CA MET A 162 19.23 6.39 -8.07
C MET A 162 20.05 5.33 -8.84
N THR A 163 21.36 5.47 -8.90
CA THR A 163 22.24 4.55 -9.65
C THR A 163 22.63 3.33 -8.84
N GLN A 164 22.61 3.44 -7.50
CA GLN A 164 22.95 2.38 -6.59
C GLN A 164 21.76 1.47 -6.33
N ILE A 165 21.81 0.24 -6.86
CA ILE A 165 20.75 -0.79 -6.70
C ILE A 165 21.21 -2.01 -5.89
N ARG A 166 22.53 -2.09 -5.59
CA ARG A 166 23.13 -3.27 -4.96
C ARG A 166 23.41 -3.11 -3.47
N LEU A 167 23.23 -1.91 -2.93
CA LEU A 167 23.43 -1.62 -1.51
C LEU A 167 22.12 -1.12 -0.89
N PRO A 168 21.85 -1.50 0.36
CA PRO A 168 20.74 -0.93 1.10
C PRO A 168 20.90 0.59 1.24
N GLN A 169 19.78 1.31 1.17
CA GLN A 169 19.75 2.75 1.38
C GLN A 169 18.56 3.12 2.25
N ASP A 170 18.74 4.08 3.13
CA ASP A 170 17.69 4.64 3.98
C ASP A 170 17.56 6.13 3.74
N GLY A 171 16.34 6.60 3.59
CA GLY A 171 16.02 7.99 3.32
C GLY A 171 14.70 8.41 3.94
N ARG A 172 14.30 9.65 3.64
CA ARG A 172 13.02 10.19 4.07
C ARG A 172 12.54 11.25 3.12
N PHE A 173 11.22 11.38 3.02
CA PHE A 173 10.58 12.51 2.35
C PHE A 173 9.31 12.91 3.09
N ALA A 174 8.78 14.08 2.79
CA ALA A 174 7.51 14.55 3.33
C ALA A 174 6.61 15.00 2.18
N LEU A 175 5.32 14.70 2.27
CA LEU A 175 4.31 15.14 1.32
C LEU A 175 3.08 15.69 2.05
N ASN A 176 2.43 16.67 1.43
CA ASN A 176 1.12 17.12 1.85
C ASN A 176 0.05 16.28 1.15
N ILE A 177 -0.78 15.60 1.92
CA ILE A 177 -1.89 14.77 1.44
C ILE A 177 -3.15 15.27 2.15
N GLU A 178 -4.15 15.70 1.39
CA GLU A 178 -5.41 16.24 1.93
C GLU A 178 -5.18 17.32 3.01
N ASP A 179 -4.35 18.31 2.69
CA ASP A 179 -3.97 19.45 3.56
C ASP A 179 -3.23 19.06 4.86
N LYS A 180 -2.71 17.83 4.93
CA LYS A 180 -1.94 17.34 6.07
C LYS A 180 -0.57 16.89 5.62
N LYS A 181 0.44 17.29 6.40
CA LYS A 181 1.82 16.86 6.17
C LYS A 181 2.05 15.48 6.79
N TYR A 182 2.53 14.56 5.97
CA TYR A 182 2.99 13.23 6.37
C TYR A 182 4.48 13.10 6.10
N ASP A 183 5.19 12.48 7.04
CA ASP A 183 6.58 12.11 6.87
C ASP A 183 6.67 10.61 6.55
N PHE A 184 7.56 10.27 5.62
CA PHE A 184 7.80 8.90 5.19
C PHE A 184 9.26 8.53 5.40
N ARG A 185 9.51 7.36 5.99
CA ARG A 185 10.82 6.73 5.96
C ARG A 185 10.87 5.73 4.82
N VAL A 186 11.94 5.78 4.06
CA VAL A 186 12.20 4.91 2.92
C VAL A 186 13.36 4.02 3.24
N SER A 187 13.21 2.72 3.02
CA SER A 187 14.31 1.77 3.05
C SER A 187 14.30 0.97 1.76
N THR A 188 15.43 0.89 1.08
CA THR A 188 15.62 0.06 -0.10
C THR A 188 16.57 -1.08 0.21
N MET A 189 16.26 -2.28 -0.27
CA MET A 189 17.05 -3.48 -0.04
C MET A 189 17.25 -4.23 -1.36
N PRO A 190 18.46 -4.61 -1.73
CA PRO A 190 18.71 -5.46 -2.91
C PRO A 190 17.97 -6.79 -2.79
N THR A 191 17.43 -7.26 -3.90
CA THR A 191 16.83 -8.59 -4.05
C THR A 191 17.44 -9.31 -5.24
N LEU A 192 17.03 -10.55 -5.50
CA LEU A 192 17.50 -11.31 -6.66
C LEU A 192 17.08 -10.69 -7.99
N GLU A 193 15.89 -10.09 -8.05
CA GLU A 193 15.31 -9.54 -9.29
C GLU A 193 15.64 -8.05 -9.48
N ALA A 194 15.58 -7.27 -8.40
CA ALA A 194 15.79 -5.83 -8.43
C ALA A 194 16.09 -5.27 -7.01
N GLU A 195 15.15 -4.52 -6.47
CA GLU A 195 15.15 -4.00 -5.10
C GLU A 195 13.77 -4.21 -4.47
N SER A 196 13.72 -4.28 -3.16
CA SER A 196 12.50 -4.12 -2.37
C SER A 196 12.51 -2.73 -1.75
N ILE A 197 11.42 -2.00 -1.85
CA ILE A 197 11.26 -0.66 -1.28
C ILE A 197 10.19 -0.74 -0.20
N VAL A 198 10.50 -0.21 0.98
CA VAL A 198 9.55 -0.10 2.08
C VAL A 198 9.37 1.38 2.43
N LEU A 199 8.14 1.85 2.37
CA LEU A 199 7.74 3.19 2.80
C LEU A 199 6.99 3.06 4.12
N ARG A 200 7.58 3.54 5.22
CA ARG A 200 6.91 3.63 6.53
C ARG A 200 6.23 4.98 6.67
N ILE A 201 4.95 4.96 6.98
CA ILE A 201 4.13 6.15 7.20
C ILE A 201 4.31 6.61 8.65
N LEU A 202 4.74 7.86 8.85
CA LEU A 202 4.85 8.48 10.16
C LEU A 202 3.71 9.48 10.32
N ASP A 203 2.72 9.12 11.12
CA ASP A 203 1.61 10.03 11.45
C ASP A 203 2.01 10.92 12.63
N ASN A 204 2.32 12.16 12.33
CA ASN A 204 2.70 13.16 13.34
C ASN A 204 1.52 13.66 14.20
N LYS A 205 0.28 13.19 13.93
CA LYS A 205 -0.92 13.68 14.64
C LYS A 205 -1.00 13.30 16.11
N ASN A 206 -0.29 12.25 16.53
CA ASN A 206 -0.35 11.79 17.91
C ASN A 206 0.67 12.46 18.84
N ILE A 207 1.50 13.38 18.32
CA ILE A 207 2.58 13.99 19.09
C ILE A 207 2.08 15.11 20.02
N ASN A 208 0.93 15.73 19.74
CA ASN A 208 0.39 16.84 20.51
C ASN A 208 -0.83 16.46 21.37
N LYS A 209 -0.82 15.31 22.01
CA LYS A 209 -1.83 15.01 23.02
C LYS A 209 -1.43 15.67 24.34
N ASN A 210 -2.33 16.43 24.94
CA ASN A 210 -2.13 16.97 26.28
C ASN A 210 -2.05 15.81 27.27
N LEU A 211 -1.14 15.90 28.24
CA LEU A 211 -0.92 14.92 29.30
C LEU A 211 -2.25 14.50 29.99
N GLN A 212 -3.19 15.46 30.14
CA GLN A 212 -4.53 15.23 30.70
C GLN A 212 -5.39 14.27 29.86
N THR A 213 -5.17 14.19 28.54
CA THR A 213 -5.97 13.37 27.61
C THR A 213 -5.40 11.97 27.38
N LEU A 214 -4.28 11.62 28.02
CA LEU A 214 -3.62 10.33 27.87
C LEU A 214 -4.31 9.18 28.63
N GLY A 215 -5.33 9.47 29.43
CA GLY A 215 -6.03 8.44 30.23
C GLY A 215 -5.22 7.95 31.42
N ILE A 216 -4.26 8.72 31.93
CA ILE A 216 -3.52 8.44 33.15
C ILE A 216 -4.43 8.68 34.38
N SER A 217 -4.24 7.89 35.45
CA SER A 217 -4.97 8.12 36.69
C SER A 217 -4.63 9.47 37.32
N SER A 218 -5.58 10.08 38.02
CA SER A 218 -5.41 11.42 38.65
C SER A 218 -4.19 11.46 39.59
N ASN A 219 -3.96 10.41 40.36
CA ASN A 219 -2.80 10.29 41.22
C ASN A 219 -1.46 10.30 40.44
N LEU A 220 -1.36 9.55 39.36
CA LEU A 220 -0.16 9.51 38.51
C LEU A 220 0.04 10.85 37.80
N PHE A 221 -1.03 11.52 37.38
CA PHE A 221 -0.99 12.85 36.78
C PHE A 221 -0.39 13.88 37.74
N GLU A 222 -0.82 13.90 39.02
CA GLU A 222 -0.29 14.79 40.05
C GLU A 222 1.20 14.54 40.29
N ILE A 223 1.60 13.26 40.42
CA ILE A 223 3.01 12.88 40.64
C ILE A 223 3.88 13.35 39.47
N LEU A 224 3.46 13.11 38.23
CA LEU A 224 4.18 13.55 37.03
C LEU A 224 4.27 15.06 36.95
N THR A 225 3.17 15.78 37.23
CA THR A 225 3.14 17.23 37.19
C THR A 225 4.07 17.84 38.26
N GLN A 226 4.17 17.22 39.43
CA GLN A 226 5.13 17.64 40.48
C GLN A 226 6.56 17.33 40.06
N ALA A 227 6.83 16.14 39.51
CA ALA A 227 8.15 15.75 39.03
C ALA A 227 8.68 16.68 37.91
N LEU A 228 7.80 17.09 36.98
CA LEU A 228 8.14 18.02 35.90
C LEU A 228 8.49 19.45 36.37
N LYS A 229 8.09 19.84 37.59
CA LYS A 229 8.45 21.14 38.19
C LYS A 229 9.83 21.16 38.86
N LEU A 230 10.43 19.98 39.08
CA LEU A 230 11.74 19.89 39.67
C LEU A 230 12.82 20.36 38.70
N THR A 231 13.79 21.10 39.19
CA THR A 231 14.89 21.68 38.42
C THR A 231 15.96 20.65 38.04
N GLN A 232 15.98 19.48 38.70
CA GLN A 232 16.92 18.39 38.45
C GLN A 232 16.22 17.06 38.70
N GLY A 233 16.62 16.04 37.94
CA GLY A 233 16.08 14.68 38.10
C GLY A 233 16.09 13.90 36.80
N LEU A 234 15.66 12.67 36.89
CA LEU A 234 15.50 11.79 35.75
C LEU A 234 14.09 11.16 35.79
N ILE A 235 13.34 11.31 34.69
CA ILE A 235 12.07 10.63 34.50
C ILE A 235 12.31 9.56 33.39
N LEU A 236 12.16 8.29 33.73
CA LEU A 236 12.36 7.18 32.80
C LEU A 236 11.01 6.61 32.37
N ILE A 237 10.77 6.58 31.04
CA ILE A 237 9.58 5.96 30.44
C ILE A 237 10.03 4.71 29.69
N SER A 238 9.56 3.53 30.14
CA SER A 238 9.89 2.23 29.53
C SER A 238 8.65 1.49 29.11
N GLY A 239 8.79 0.62 28.09
CA GLY A 239 7.71 -0.23 27.59
C GLY A 239 7.99 -0.78 26.19
N PRO A 240 7.21 -1.76 25.69
CA PRO A 240 7.37 -2.32 24.34
C PRO A 240 7.06 -1.31 23.24
N THR A 241 7.35 -1.67 21.99
CA THR A 241 6.98 -0.85 20.82
C THR A 241 5.46 -0.67 20.77
N GLY A 242 4.98 0.53 20.48
CA GLY A 242 3.54 0.84 20.42
C GLY A 242 2.87 1.12 21.77
N SER A 243 3.60 1.07 22.91
CA SER A 243 3.03 1.31 24.25
C SER A 243 2.76 2.79 24.57
N GLY A 244 3.01 3.72 23.65
CA GLY A 244 2.77 5.14 23.83
C GLY A 244 3.92 5.94 24.47
N LYS A 245 5.14 5.38 24.61
CA LYS A 245 6.30 6.08 25.18
C LYS A 245 6.55 7.45 24.56
N THR A 246 6.63 7.50 23.24
CA THR A 246 6.86 8.75 22.49
C THR A 246 5.70 9.72 22.66
N THR A 247 4.47 9.23 22.65
CA THR A 247 3.27 10.05 22.90
C THR A 247 3.31 10.70 24.28
N THR A 248 3.70 9.95 25.32
CA THR A 248 3.82 10.47 26.68
C THR A 248 4.95 11.49 26.83
N LEU A 249 6.07 11.29 26.11
CA LEU A 249 7.20 12.25 26.16
C LEU A 249 6.89 13.60 25.53
N TYR A 250 6.01 13.66 24.53
CA TYR A 250 5.64 14.88 23.81
C TYR A 250 4.32 15.49 24.28
N SER A 251 3.68 14.94 25.31
CA SER A 251 2.48 15.47 25.94
C SER A 251 2.83 16.42 27.07
#